data_3a53eedf104976521a84cb9bc15a5c46
#
_entry.id   3a53eedf104976521a84cb9bc15a5c46
#
_cell.length_a   1.000
_cell.length_b   1.000
_cell.length_c   1.000
_cell.angle_alpha   90.00
_cell.angle_beta   90.00
_cell.angle_gamma   90.00
#
_symmetry.space_group_name_H-M   'P 1'
#
loop_
_entity.id
_entity.type
_entity.pdbx_description
1 polymer ?
#
loop_
_entity_poly.entity_id
_entity_poly.type
_entity_poly.pdbx_seq_one_letter_code
_entity_poly.pdbx_strand_id
1 'polypeptide(L)'
;MSNSLQLTNIGELVTANSAGVERYRNSSLCIEDGKISSISDRNGDRVIDCGGKMVTAGFVDSHTHPVFYNKRDEEYRMRLAGATYEEIAEKGGGIISSVEGVRNASKEALVEKVMQRMDRFIAVGTTTIEAKSG
;
A
#
# COMPACT_ATOMS: atom_id res chain seq x y z
N MET A 1 4.48 11.46 -28.68
CA MET A 1 4.04 10.05 -28.77
C MET A 1 3.14 9.83 -27.57
N SER A 2 1.89 9.44 -27.79
CA SER A 2 0.98 9.09 -26.67
C SER A 2 1.55 7.85 -25.97
N ASN A 3 1.62 7.89 -24.65
CA ASN A 3 2.04 6.74 -23.86
C ASN A 3 0.79 5.99 -23.43
N SER A 4 0.38 5.00 -24.22
CA SER A 4 -0.83 4.22 -23.97
C SER A 4 -0.51 2.82 -23.45
N LEU A 5 -1.30 2.38 -22.45
CA LEU A 5 -1.23 1.06 -21.87
C LEU A 5 -2.60 0.41 -21.95
N GLN A 6 -2.66 -0.82 -22.44
CA GLN A 6 -3.85 -1.61 -22.42
C GLN A 6 -3.69 -2.80 -21.45
N LEU A 7 -4.64 -2.98 -20.56
CA LEU A 7 -4.82 -4.19 -19.77
C LEU A 7 -5.88 -5.04 -20.46
N THR A 8 -5.53 -6.28 -20.80
CA THR A 8 -6.42 -7.24 -21.50
C THR A 8 -6.69 -8.44 -20.62
N ASN A 9 -7.68 -9.24 -21.03
CA ASN A 9 -7.99 -10.50 -20.35
C ASN A 9 -8.22 -10.29 -18.85
N ILE A 10 -8.95 -9.22 -18.48
CA ILE A 10 -9.35 -8.94 -17.10
C ILE A 10 -10.56 -9.82 -16.79
N GLY A 11 -10.43 -10.74 -15.82
CA GLY A 11 -11.54 -11.59 -15.39
C GLY A 11 -12.65 -10.79 -14.72
N GLU A 12 -12.28 -9.89 -13.82
CA GLU A 12 -13.19 -8.95 -13.18
C GLU A 12 -12.48 -7.60 -12.93
N LEU A 13 -13.02 -6.52 -13.48
CA LEU A 13 -12.63 -5.16 -13.17
C LEU A 13 -13.59 -4.60 -12.12
N VAL A 14 -13.06 -4.18 -10.98
CA VAL A 14 -13.84 -3.57 -9.89
C VAL A 14 -13.45 -2.11 -9.74
N THR A 15 -14.41 -1.22 -9.84
CA THR A 15 -14.24 0.22 -9.66
C THR A 15 -15.37 0.78 -8.82
N ALA A 16 -15.29 2.05 -8.45
CA ALA A 16 -16.33 2.73 -7.70
C ALA A 16 -16.58 4.13 -8.27
N ASN A 17 -17.80 4.58 -8.16
CA ASN A 17 -18.25 5.94 -8.45
C ASN A 17 -19.18 6.45 -7.35
N SER A 18 -19.81 7.59 -7.54
CA SER A 18 -20.76 8.18 -6.58
C SER A 18 -22.00 7.32 -6.33
N ALA A 19 -22.34 6.40 -7.22
CA ALA A 19 -23.48 5.49 -7.08
C ALA A 19 -23.12 4.16 -6.38
N GLY A 20 -21.81 3.85 -6.22
CA GLY A 20 -21.35 2.64 -5.55
C GLY A 20 -20.28 1.89 -6.31
N VAL A 21 -20.20 0.58 -6.06
CA VAL A 21 -19.22 -0.31 -6.67
C VAL A 21 -19.76 -0.85 -8.01
N GLU A 22 -18.97 -0.71 -9.05
CA GLU A 22 -19.23 -1.26 -10.38
C GLU A 22 -18.29 -2.42 -10.67
N ARG A 23 -18.80 -3.42 -11.40
CA ARG A 23 -18.07 -4.62 -11.79
C ARG A 23 -18.25 -4.92 -13.26
N TYR A 24 -17.14 -5.09 -13.97
CA TYR A 24 -17.12 -5.45 -15.39
C TYR A 24 -16.40 -6.79 -15.53
N ARG A 25 -17.05 -7.79 -16.11
CA ARG A 25 -16.47 -9.12 -16.32
C ARG A 25 -15.93 -9.26 -17.72
N ASN A 26 -14.84 -10.05 -17.88
CA ASN A 26 -14.21 -10.33 -19.16
C ASN A 26 -13.98 -9.05 -19.96
N SER A 27 -13.33 -8.09 -19.34
CA SER A 27 -13.16 -6.73 -19.85
C SER A 27 -11.69 -6.40 -20.15
N SER A 28 -11.50 -5.24 -20.74
CA SER A 28 -10.21 -4.62 -20.96
C SER A 28 -10.24 -3.19 -20.47
N LEU A 29 -9.09 -2.61 -20.16
CA LEU A 29 -8.93 -1.23 -19.69
C LEU A 29 -7.84 -0.54 -20.49
N CYS A 30 -8.14 0.63 -21.02
CA CYS A 30 -7.16 1.48 -21.71
C CYS A 30 -6.77 2.68 -20.84
N ILE A 31 -5.48 2.94 -20.78
CA ILE A 31 -4.87 4.05 -20.04
C ILE A 31 -4.06 4.88 -21.03
N GLU A 32 -4.33 6.17 -21.11
CA GLU A 32 -3.64 7.13 -21.97
C GLU A 32 -3.13 8.29 -21.11
N ASP A 33 -1.86 8.60 -21.23
CA ASP A 33 -1.21 9.68 -20.47
C ASP A 33 -1.47 9.62 -18.95
N GLY A 34 -1.44 8.39 -18.38
CA GLY A 34 -1.63 8.13 -16.95
C GLY A 34 -3.08 8.20 -16.47
N LYS A 35 -4.06 8.29 -17.37
CA LYS A 35 -5.49 8.33 -17.05
C LYS A 35 -6.24 7.19 -17.73
N ILE A 36 -7.23 6.65 -17.04
CA ILE A 36 -8.17 5.70 -17.64
C ILE A 36 -8.96 6.42 -18.74
N SER A 37 -8.82 5.97 -19.98
CA SER A 37 -9.50 6.55 -21.14
C SER A 37 -10.76 5.77 -21.51
N SER A 38 -10.76 4.45 -21.34
CA SER A 38 -11.94 3.61 -21.60
C SER A 38 -11.86 2.25 -20.93
N ILE A 39 -13.04 1.64 -20.73
CA ILE A 39 -13.19 0.23 -20.35
C ILE A 39 -13.65 -0.51 -21.63
N SER A 40 -12.71 -0.78 -22.52
CA SER A 40 -12.96 -1.45 -23.81
C SER A 40 -11.64 -1.88 -24.43
N ASP A 41 -11.73 -2.78 -25.41
CA ASP A 41 -10.57 -3.14 -26.24
C ASP A 41 -10.19 -1.97 -27.15
N ARG A 42 -8.97 -1.49 -26.96
CA ARG A 42 -8.30 -0.55 -27.86
C ARG A 42 -6.84 -0.98 -28.01
N ASN A 43 -6.23 -0.65 -29.12
CA ASN A 43 -4.81 -0.91 -29.33
C ASN A 43 -3.99 0.09 -28.52
N GLY A 44 -3.29 -0.40 -27.50
CA GLY A 44 -2.30 0.39 -26.73
C GLY A 44 -0.87 0.13 -27.23
N ASP A 45 0.03 1.08 -27.00
CA ASP A 45 1.47 0.93 -27.33
C ASP A 45 2.13 -0.17 -26.49
N ARG A 46 1.60 -0.39 -25.28
CA ARG A 46 1.94 -1.50 -24.39
C ARG A 46 0.70 -2.28 -24.02
N VAL A 47 0.81 -3.60 -23.97
CA VAL A 47 -0.27 -4.50 -23.58
C VAL A 47 0.19 -5.36 -22.40
N ILE A 48 -0.65 -5.46 -21.38
CA ILE A 48 -0.48 -6.38 -20.27
C ILE A 48 -1.68 -7.34 -20.26
N ASP A 49 -1.40 -8.62 -20.39
CA ASP A 49 -2.40 -9.68 -20.20
C ASP A 49 -2.58 -9.94 -18.70
N CYS A 50 -3.77 -9.71 -18.19
CA CYS A 50 -4.12 -9.92 -16.78
C CYS A 50 -4.39 -11.39 -16.44
N GLY A 51 -4.41 -12.29 -17.43
CA GLY A 51 -4.55 -13.73 -17.22
C GLY A 51 -5.85 -14.13 -16.52
N GLY A 52 -6.95 -13.44 -16.79
CA GLY A 52 -8.24 -13.68 -16.15
C GLY A 52 -8.33 -13.22 -14.68
N LYS A 53 -7.34 -12.47 -14.18
CA LYS A 53 -7.31 -11.99 -12.79
C LYS A 53 -8.23 -10.79 -12.59
N MET A 54 -8.50 -10.51 -11.30
CA MET A 54 -9.18 -9.28 -10.89
C MET A 54 -8.24 -8.07 -11.01
N VAL A 55 -8.78 -6.96 -11.47
CA VAL A 55 -8.14 -5.65 -11.50
C VAL A 55 -8.97 -4.67 -10.69
N THR A 56 -8.33 -3.91 -9.81
CA THR A 56 -8.95 -2.86 -8.99
C THR A 56 -8.12 -1.58 -9.08
N ALA A 57 -8.69 -0.46 -8.65
CA ALA A 57 -7.88 0.70 -8.26
C ALA A 57 -6.90 0.31 -7.15
N GLY A 58 -5.76 0.99 -7.08
CA GLY A 58 -4.83 0.84 -5.96
C GLY A 58 -5.50 1.18 -4.64
N PHE A 59 -5.13 0.45 -3.57
CA PHE A 59 -5.70 0.69 -2.25
C PHE A 59 -5.21 2.02 -1.66
N VAL A 60 -6.10 2.64 -0.89
CA VAL A 60 -5.82 3.85 -0.13
C VAL A 60 -5.79 3.49 1.36
N ASP A 61 -4.67 3.72 2.02
CA ASP A 61 -4.55 3.61 3.47
C ASP A 61 -4.65 5.01 4.07
N SER A 62 -5.75 5.28 4.74
CA SER A 62 -6.08 6.61 5.26
C SER A 62 -5.42 6.94 6.60
N HIS A 63 -4.70 6.02 7.22
CA HIS A 63 -4.01 6.26 8.48
C HIS A 63 -2.84 5.32 8.68
N THR A 64 -1.62 5.81 8.47
CA THR A 64 -0.40 5.04 8.71
C THR A 64 0.73 5.89 9.28
N HIS A 65 1.62 5.26 10.06
CA HIS A 65 2.82 5.85 10.62
C HIS A 65 4.06 5.15 10.04
N PRO A 66 4.49 5.48 8.81
CA PRO A 66 5.59 4.75 8.17
C PRO A 66 6.97 5.12 8.70
N VAL A 67 7.09 6.25 9.42
CA VAL A 67 8.38 6.76 9.93
C VAL A 67 8.61 6.26 11.35
N PHE A 68 9.31 5.13 11.46
CA PHE A 68 9.82 4.59 12.73
C PHE A 68 11.09 3.77 12.46
N TYR A 69 11.94 3.60 13.46
CA TYR A 69 13.19 2.85 13.33
C TYR A 69 13.02 1.40 13.77
N ASN A 70 12.64 1.18 15.03
CA ASN A 70 12.47 -0.14 15.61
C ASN A 70 11.07 -0.71 15.33
N LYS A 71 11.01 -2.01 15.05
CA LYS A 71 9.75 -2.74 15.04
C LYS A 71 9.34 -3.11 16.47
N ARG A 72 8.06 -3.31 16.69
CA ARG A 72 7.48 -3.69 17.97
C ARG A 72 6.92 -5.11 17.96
N ASP A 73 7.52 -5.99 17.16
CA ASP A 73 7.06 -7.38 16.98
C ASP A 73 7.13 -8.15 18.31
N GLU A 74 8.15 -7.87 19.14
CA GLU A 74 8.32 -8.52 20.44
C GLU A 74 7.26 -8.07 21.45
N GLU A 75 6.93 -6.79 21.49
CA GLU A 75 5.83 -6.28 22.32
C GLU A 75 4.49 -6.93 21.92
N TYR A 76 4.27 -7.14 20.62
CA TYR A 76 3.09 -7.83 20.15
C TYR A 76 3.04 -9.27 20.64
N ARG A 77 4.18 -9.99 20.60
CA ARG A 77 4.29 -11.35 21.15
C ARG A 77 4.02 -11.39 22.67
N MET A 78 4.57 -10.42 23.40
CA MET A 78 4.32 -10.29 24.84
C MET A 78 2.83 -10.10 25.12
N ARG A 79 2.13 -9.26 24.37
CA ARG A 79 0.69 -9.06 24.50
C ARG A 79 -0.11 -10.33 24.20
N LEU A 80 0.27 -11.09 23.17
CA LEU A 80 -0.35 -12.38 22.87
C LEU A 80 -0.11 -13.41 23.99
N ALA A 81 1.01 -13.30 24.70
CA ALA A 81 1.32 -14.11 25.87
C ALA A 81 0.63 -13.63 27.17
N GLY A 82 -0.20 -12.56 27.10
CA GLY A 82 -0.96 -12.04 28.23
C GLY A 82 -0.30 -10.92 29.03
N ALA A 83 0.84 -10.37 28.55
CA ALA A 83 1.49 -9.25 29.23
C ALA A 83 0.62 -7.98 29.17
N THR A 84 0.60 -7.25 30.28
CA THR A 84 -0.07 -5.95 30.38
C THR A 84 0.73 -4.85 29.68
N TYR A 85 0.09 -3.70 29.48
CA TYR A 85 0.78 -2.54 28.93
C TYR A 85 1.90 -2.03 29.84
N GLU A 86 1.64 -2.07 31.15
CA GLU A 86 2.59 -1.67 32.19
C GLU A 86 3.84 -2.56 32.17
N GLU A 87 3.65 -3.89 32.13
CA GLU A 87 4.77 -4.84 32.05
C GLU A 87 5.63 -4.67 30.80
N ILE A 88 5.02 -4.29 29.66
CA ILE A 88 5.72 -3.98 28.42
C ILE A 88 6.50 -2.67 28.57
N ALA A 89 5.89 -1.65 29.18
CA ALA A 89 6.53 -0.35 29.41
C ALA A 89 7.72 -0.46 30.39
N GLU A 90 7.59 -1.24 31.47
CA GLU A 90 8.68 -1.51 32.42
C GLU A 90 9.91 -2.17 31.77
N LYS A 91 9.69 -2.97 30.71
CA LYS A 91 10.76 -3.57 29.91
C LYS A 91 11.31 -2.64 28.81
N GLY A 92 10.97 -1.36 28.87
CA GLY A 92 11.45 -0.35 27.93
C GLY A 92 10.72 -0.37 26.57
N GLY A 93 9.54 -0.99 26.51
CA GLY A 93 8.68 -0.99 25.34
C GLY A 93 7.73 0.22 25.29
N GLY A 94 6.75 0.12 24.39
CA GLY A 94 5.74 1.17 24.22
C GLY A 94 6.17 2.31 23.30
N ILE A 95 5.47 3.42 23.39
CA ILE A 95 5.70 4.59 22.53
C ILE A 95 7.07 5.21 22.76
N ILE A 96 7.60 5.15 23.99
CA ILE A 96 8.91 5.71 24.35
C ILE A 96 10.00 5.01 23.54
N SER A 97 9.98 3.69 23.44
CA SER A 97 10.92 2.93 22.61
C SER A 97 10.89 3.36 21.14
N SER A 98 9.69 3.63 20.60
CA SER A 98 9.55 4.14 19.23
C SER A 98 10.16 5.53 19.06
N VAL A 99 9.93 6.43 20.02
CA VAL A 99 10.48 7.80 20.02
C VAL A 99 12.00 7.77 20.11
N GLU A 100 12.56 6.99 21.03
CA GLU A 100 14.01 6.83 21.18
C GLU A 100 14.65 6.22 19.93
N GLY A 101 14.02 5.22 19.34
CA GLY A 101 14.47 4.63 18.08
C GLY A 101 14.59 5.66 16.96
N VAL A 102 13.61 6.54 16.80
CA VAL A 102 13.65 7.62 15.80
C VAL A 102 14.71 8.67 16.14
N ARG A 103 14.80 9.09 17.41
CA ARG A 103 15.76 10.13 17.84
C ARG A 103 17.22 9.70 17.71
N ASN A 104 17.49 8.41 17.92
CA ASN A 104 18.84 7.86 17.88
C ASN A 104 19.27 7.41 16.47
N ALA A 105 18.34 7.31 15.52
CA ALA A 105 18.65 6.91 14.16
C ALA A 105 19.12 8.12 13.31
N SER A 106 20.03 7.86 12.37
CA SER A 106 20.36 8.87 11.37
C SER A 106 19.19 9.06 10.39
N LYS A 107 19.15 10.24 9.75
CA LYS A 107 18.14 10.54 8.72
C LYS A 107 18.19 9.51 7.58
N GLU A 108 19.40 9.14 7.16
CA GLU A 108 19.64 8.19 6.07
C GLU A 108 19.08 6.81 6.42
N ALA A 109 19.32 6.34 7.64
CA ALA A 109 18.78 5.07 8.14
C ALA A 109 17.24 5.07 8.23
N LEU A 110 16.65 6.20 8.64
CA LEU A 110 15.18 6.35 8.63
C LEU A 110 14.62 6.34 7.21
N VAL A 111 15.25 7.06 6.27
CA VAL A 111 14.83 7.08 4.86
C VAL A 111 14.87 5.66 4.27
N GLU A 112 15.95 4.92 4.49
CA GLU A 112 16.05 3.53 4.04
C GLU A 112 14.89 2.66 4.57
N LYS A 113 14.59 2.76 5.88
CA LYS A 113 13.48 2.01 6.48
C LYS A 113 12.12 2.41 5.92
N VAL A 114 11.90 3.70 5.66
CA VAL A 114 10.67 4.19 5.04
C VAL A 114 10.53 3.66 3.61
N MET A 115 11.59 3.72 2.80
CA MET A 115 11.57 3.20 1.43
C MET A 115 11.24 1.71 1.39
N GLN A 116 11.84 0.90 2.26
CA GLN A 116 11.51 -0.54 2.38
C GLN A 116 10.04 -0.77 2.72
N ARG A 117 9.40 0.13 3.49
CA ARG A 117 7.96 0.05 3.80
C ARG A 117 7.10 0.46 2.63
N MET A 118 7.51 1.51 1.90
CA MET A 118 6.82 1.93 0.67
C MET A 118 6.77 0.79 -0.35
N ASP A 119 7.89 0.10 -0.56
CA ASP A 119 7.94 -1.07 -1.45
C ASP A 119 6.96 -2.17 -1.01
N ARG A 120 6.81 -2.38 0.29
CA ARG A 120 5.83 -3.33 0.83
C ARG A 120 4.39 -2.89 0.61
N PHE A 121 4.08 -1.60 0.80
CA PHE A 121 2.75 -1.07 0.49
C PHE A 121 2.40 -1.33 -0.97
N ILE A 122 3.31 -1.02 -1.90
CA ILE A 122 3.12 -1.27 -3.33
C ILE A 122 2.95 -2.76 -3.60
N ALA A 123 3.77 -3.62 -3.00
CA ALA A 123 3.71 -5.07 -3.19
C ALA A 123 2.38 -5.70 -2.77
N VAL A 124 1.63 -5.07 -1.86
CA VAL A 124 0.30 -5.51 -1.43
C VAL A 124 -0.85 -4.68 -2.04
N GLY A 125 -0.52 -3.83 -3.04
CA GLY A 125 -1.51 -3.08 -3.82
C GLY A 125 -1.91 -1.73 -3.23
N THR A 126 -1.27 -1.25 -2.16
CA THR A 126 -1.51 0.08 -1.61
C THR A 126 -0.69 1.10 -2.37
N THR A 127 -1.34 2.04 -3.05
CA THR A 127 -0.71 3.06 -3.91
C THR A 127 -0.80 4.48 -3.34
N THR A 128 -1.64 4.68 -2.34
CA THR A 128 -1.86 5.97 -1.69
C THR A 128 -1.91 5.78 -0.18
N ILE A 129 -1.18 6.58 0.56
CA ILE A 129 -1.16 6.53 2.02
C ILE A 129 -1.27 7.92 2.63
N GLU A 130 -1.90 8.04 3.79
CA GLU A 130 -1.66 9.14 4.71
C GLU A 130 -0.45 8.79 5.56
N ALA A 131 0.64 9.53 5.41
CA ALA A 131 1.88 9.30 6.15
C ALA A 131 1.98 10.28 7.33
N LYS A 132 1.65 9.82 8.53
CA LYS A 132 1.84 10.60 9.75
C LYS A 132 3.26 10.44 10.29
N SER A 133 3.82 11.56 10.75
CA SER A 133 4.96 11.56 11.67
C SER A 133 4.45 11.19 13.07
N GLY A 134 5.06 10.23 13.70
CA GLY A 134 4.80 9.87 15.10
C GLY A 134 5.40 10.84 16.09
#